data_4b0e1af76b4f8e38dae0d3cb0cdfba97
#
_entry.id   4b0e1af76b4f8e38dae0d3cb0cdfba97
#
_cell.length_a   1.000
_cell.length_b   1.000
_cell.length_c   1.000
_cell.angle_alpha   90.00
_cell.angle_beta   90.00
_cell.angle_gamma   90.00
#
_symmetry.space_group_name_H-M   'P 1'
#
loop_
_entity.id
_entity.type
_entity.pdbx_description
1 polymer ?
#
loop_
_entity_poly.entity_id
_entity_poly.type
_entity_poly.pdbx_seq_one_letter_code
_entity_poly.pdbx_strand_id
1 'polypeptide(L)'
;MNNPQYMSGTGNNFLVSEYENSKTDIEIISIVADSLFDIDGVIYVEKIDSLTVKMHYYNNDGSTAELCVNGIRCVAKYALDNSIVDSNEVTVVAPIGNIKTNIKENTVSIEVSTPTYEKNKLLIDGLECIKSNIGNPHLLVEVDNVYKFDL
;
A
#
# COMPACT_ATOMS: atom_id res chain seq x y z
N MET A 1 1.24 -9.85 -17.53
CA MET A 1 1.92 -9.54 -16.25
C MET A 1 3.18 -10.38 -16.15
N ASN A 2 4.32 -9.76 -15.91
CA ASN A 2 5.60 -10.44 -15.71
C ASN A 2 5.76 -10.82 -14.24
N ASN A 3 5.99 -12.13 -13.99
CA ASN A 3 6.26 -12.69 -12.67
C ASN A 3 5.22 -12.29 -11.59
N PRO A 4 3.92 -12.53 -11.81
CA PRO A 4 2.88 -12.13 -10.87
C PRO A 4 2.93 -12.99 -9.59
N GLN A 5 2.79 -12.34 -8.43
CA GLN A 5 2.76 -12.99 -7.12
C GLN A 5 1.63 -12.41 -6.27
N TYR A 6 0.90 -13.29 -5.57
CA TYR A 6 -0.05 -12.87 -4.53
C TYR A 6 0.71 -12.60 -3.25
N MET A 7 0.54 -11.41 -2.69
CA MET A 7 1.21 -10.97 -1.46
C MET A 7 0.20 -10.37 -0.49
N SER A 8 0.43 -10.58 0.80
CA SER A 8 -0.39 -9.96 1.85
C SER A 8 0.47 -9.10 2.75
N GLY A 9 0.11 -7.83 2.87
CA GLY A 9 0.75 -6.89 3.78
C GLY A 9 -0.22 -6.50 4.90
N THR A 10 -0.08 -7.11 6.07
CA THR A 10 -0.88 -6.80 7.28
C THR A 10 -2.40 -6.83 7.01
N GLY A 11 -2.85 -7.86 6.27
CA GLY A 11 -4.26 -8.08 5.96
C GLY A 11 -4.75 -7.53 4.62
N ASN A 12 -4.04 -6.62 3.97
CA ASN A 12 -4.34 -6.25 2.59
C ASN A 12 -3.68 -7.22 1.61
N ASN A 13 -4.45 -7.68 0.65
CA ASN A 13 -4.02 -8.64 -0.35
C ASN A 13 -3.80 -7.96 -1.70
N PHE A 14 -2.66 -8.24 -2.32
CA PHE A 14 -2.28 -7.62 -3.58
C PHE A 14 -1.83 -8.66 -4.59
N LEU A 15 -2.10 -8.38 -5.87
CA LEU A 15 -1.40 -9.01 -6.97
C LEU A 15 -0.24 -8.09 -7.36
N VAL A 16 0.99 -8.55 -7.15
CA VAL A 16 2.22 -7.78 -7.40
C VAL A 16 2.94 -8.35 -8.61
N SER A 17 3.42 -7.51 -9.51
CA SER A 17 4.12 -7.91 -10.73
C SER A 17 5.16 -6.87 -11.14
N GLU A 18 6.11 -7.27 -11.99
CA GLU A 18 7.01 -6.31 -12.62
C GLU A 18 6.22 -5.36 -13.56
N TYR A 19 6.69 -4.12 -13.61
CA TYR A 19 6.10 -3.10 -14.46
C TYR A 19 6.45 -3.32 -15.93
N GLU A 20 5.46 -3.28 -16.77
CA GLU A 20 5.61 -3.33 -18.23
C GLU A 20 5.19 -2.01 -18.88
N ASN A 21 4.00 -1.54 -18.50
CA ASN A 21 3.39 -0.29 -18.97
C ASN A 21 2.23 0.12 -18.05
N SER A 22 1.80 1.37 -18.15
CA SER A 22 0.60 1.84 -17.46
C SER A 22 -0.62 1.05 -17.90
N LYS A 23 -1.54 0.81 -16.96
CA LYS A 23 -2.81 0.12 -17.19
C LYS A 23 -3.97 1.10 -17.10
N THR A 24 -5.01 0.83 -17.89
CA THR A 24 -6.30 1.52 -17.77
C THR A 24 -7.12 0.91 -16.63
N ASP A 25 -8.10 1.65 -16.12
CA ASP A 25 -9.03 1.17 -15.08
C ASP A 25 -9.71 -0.14 -15.50
N ILE A 26 -10.12 -0.23 -16.78
CA ILE A 26 -10.77 -1.43 -17.32
C ILE A 26 -9.85 -2.65 -17.30
N GLU A 27 -8.56 -2.47 -17.65
CA GLU A 27 -7.57 -3.56 -17.59
C GLU A 27 -7.36 -4.03 -16.14
N ILE A 28 -7.31 -3.10 -15.17
CA ILE A 28 -7.17 -3.43 -13.75
C ILE A 28 -8.41 -4.18 -13.24
N ILE A 29 -9.61 -3.68 -13.53
CA ILE A 29 -10.86 -4.34 -13.13
C ILE A 29 -10.93 -5.76 -13.70
N SER A 30 -10.51 -5.97 -14.97
CA SER A 30 -10.44 -7.31 -15.56
C SER A 30 -9.43 -8.21 -14.82
N ILE A 31 -8.25 -7.69 -14.49
CA ILE A 31 -7.23 -8.45 -13.73
C ILE A 31 -7.77 -8.85 -12.35
N VAL A 32 -8.48 -7.96 -11.67
CA VAL A 32 -9.10 -8.23 -10.37
C VAL A 32 -10.17 -9.31 -10.50
N ALA A 33 -11.05 -9.20 -11.49
CA ALA A 33 -12.12 -10.18 -11.73
C ALA A 33 -11.59 -11.59 -12.06
N ASP A 34 -10.44 -11.67 -12.75
CA ASP A 34 -9.78 -12.92 -13.13
C ASP A 34 -8.86 -13.47 -12.02
N SER A 35 -8.72 -12.76 -10.90
CA SER A 35 -7.84 -13.17 -9.79
C SER A 35 -8.38 -14.40 -9.05
N LEU A 36 -7.48 -15.30 -8.66
CA LEU A 36 -7.81 -16.53 -7.92
C LEU A 36 -8.25 -16.26 -6.48
N PHE A 37 -7.92 -15.10 -5.94
CA PHE A 37 -8.22 -14.68 -4.56
C PHE A 37 -8.79 -13.27 -4.59
N ASP A 38 -9.53 -12.89 -3.56
CA ASP A 38 -9.94 -11.51 -3.33
C ASP A 38 -8.71 -10.66 -3.06
N ILE A 39 -8.53 -9.61 -3.87
CA ILE A 39 -7.42 -8.67 -3.75
C ILE A 39 -7.94 -7.25 -3.58
N ASP A 40 -7.24 -6.49 -2.73
CA ASP A 40 -7.53 -5.06 -2.50
C ASP A 40 -6.97 -4.18 -3.61
N GLY A 41 -6.02 -4.70 -4.38
CA GLY A 41 -5.45 -3.97 -5.50
C GLY A 41 -4.35 -4.71 -6.24
N VAL A 42 -3.90 -4.06 -7.31
CA VAL A 42 -2.83 -4.52 -8.20
C VAL A 42 -1.64 -3.56 -8.09
N ILE A 43 -0.44 -4.11 -7.96
CA ILE A 43 0.79 -3.33 -7.83
C ILE A 43 1.77 -3.75 -8.92
N TYR A 44 2.33 -2.75 -9.62
CA TYR A 44 3.45 -2.97 -10.52
C TYR A 44 4.72 -2.32 -9.94
N VAL A 45 5.83 -3.07 -10.01
CA VAL A 45 7.13 -2.67 -9.48
C VAL A 45 8.05 -2.34 -10.65
N GLU A 46 8.40 -1.06 -10.77
CA GLU A 46 9.32 -0.55 -11.80
C GLU A 46 10.72 -0.38 -11.19
N LYS A 47 11.73 -0.99 -11.80
CA LYS A 47 13.13 -0.77 -11.40
C LYS A 47 13.60 0.61 -11.80
N ILE A 48 14.14 1.37 -10.85
CA ILE A 48 14.80 2.65 -11.10
C ILE A 48 16.32 2.49 -11.09
N ASP A 49 16.83 1.85 -10.02
CA ASP A 49 18.26 1.52 -9.87
C ASP A 49 18.43 0.28 -8.97
N SER A 50 19.67 0.00 -8.50
CA SER A 50 19.97 -1.18 -7.68
C SER A 50 19.39 -1.12 -6.26
N LEU A 51 18.94 0.05 -5.78
CA LEU A 51 18.40 0.26 -4.43
C LEU A 51 17.00 0.88 -4.45
N THR A 52 16.51 1.27 -5.64
CA THR A 52 15.29 2.06 -5.78
C THR A 52 14.32 1.42 -6.76
N VAL A 53 13.08 1.29 -6.33
CA VAL A 53 11.95 0.90 -7.19
C VAL A 53 10.82 1.91 -7.10
N LYS A 54 10.00 1.98 -8.15
CA LYS A 54 8.78 2.79 -8.15
C LYS A 54 7.56 1.88 -8.10
N MET A 55 6.62 2.25 -7.25
CA MET A 55 5.34 1.59 -7.07
C MET A 55 4.28 2.24 -7.96
N HIS A 56 3.63 1.44 -8.79
CA HIS A 56 2.40 1.80 -9.49
C HIS A 56 1.26 1.01 -8.86
N TYR A 57 0.39 1.68 -8.11
CA TYR A 57 -0.69 1.05 -7.36
C TYR A 57 -2.05 1.41 -7.94
N TYR A 58 -2.89 0.41 -8.08
CA TYR A 58 -4.28 0.50 -8.49
C TYR A 58 -5.16 -0.24 -7.49
N ASN A 59 -6.21 0.41 -7.03
CA ASN A 59 -7.26 -0.24 -6.23
C ASN A 59 -8.02 -1.29 -7.07
N ASN A 60 -8.81 -2.12 -6.43
CA ASN A 60 -9.62 -3.14 -7.11
C ASN A 60 -10.69 -2.56 -8.06
N ASP A 61 -11.07 -1.29 -7.91
CA ASP A 61 -11.96 -0.56 -8.79
C ASP A 61 -11.26 0.16 -9.96
N GLY A 62 -9.93 -0.03 -10.08
CA GLY A 62 -9.08 0.60 -11.11
C GLY A 62 -8.57 1.99 -10.74
N SER A 63 -9.07 2.62 -9.69
CA SER A 63 -8.59 3.93 -9.23
C SER A 63 -7.16 3.86 -8.68
N THR A 64 -6.45 4.98 -8.71
CA THR A 64 -5.13 5.09 -8.10
C THR A 64 -5.23 5.62 -6.67
N ALA A 65 -4.34 5.19 -5.77
CA ALA A 65 -4.26 5.69 -4.40
C ALA A 65 -2.95 6.44 -4.14
N GLU A 66 -3.01 7.41 -3.22
CA GLU A 66 -1.86 8.24 -2.87
C GLU A 66 -0.85 7.50 -1.98
N LEU A 67 -1.35 6.74 -0.99
CA LEU A 67 -0.53 5.98 -0.06
C LEU A 67 -1.16 4.63 0.28
N CYS A 68 -0.37 3.59 0.08
CA CYS A 68 -0.66 2.25 0.60
C CYS A 68 0.57 1.68 1.33
N VAL A 69 0.67 1.96 2.63
CA VAL A 69 1.78 1.53 3.50
C VAL A 69 1.98 0.00 3.46
N ASN A 70 0.90 -0.76 3.45
CA ASN A 70 0.94 -2.23 3.36
C ASN A 70 1.47 -2.69 2.00
N GLY A 71 1.06 -2.02 0.92
CA GLY A 71 1.57 -2.26 -0.43
C GLY A 71 3.05 -1.92 -0.57
N ILE A 72 3.55 -0.84 0.04
CA ILE A 72 4.98 -0.48 0.03
C ILE A 72 5.83 -1.61 0.62
N ARG A 73 5.38 -2.27 1.69
CA ARG A 73 6.08 -3.44 2.25
C ARG A 73 6.12 -4.61 1.28
N CYS A 74 5.02 -4.87 0.59
CA CYS A 74 4.97 -5.90 -0.45
C CYS A 74 5.90 -5.57 -1.62
N VAL A 75 5.92 -4.31 -2.08
CA VAL A 75 6.82 -3.84 -3.16
C VAL A 75 8.30 -4.07 -2.80
N ALA A 76 8.73 -3.65 -1.61
CA ALA A 76 10.11 -3.81 -1.18
C ALA A 76 10.51 -5.30 -1.10
N LYS A 77 9.65 -6.14 -0.50
CA LYS A 77 9.89 -7.58 -0.41
C LYS A 77 9.91 -8.26 -1.78
N TYR A 78 8.93 -7.93 -2.64
CA TYR A 78 8.87 -8.43 -4.02
C TYR A 78 10.14 -8.08 -4.79
N ALA A 79 10.60 -6.83 -4.70
CA ALA A 79 11.78 -6.36 -5.42
C ALA A 79 13.05 -7.11 -5.00
N LEU A 80 13.22 -7.39 -3.70
CA LEU A 80 14.35 -8.17 -3.20
C LEU A 80 14.25 -9.64 -3.61
N ASP A 81 13.11 -10.29 -3.42
CA ASP A 81 12.91 -11.71 -3.69
C ASP A 81 13.07 -12.05 -5.19
N ASN A 82 12.76 -11.11 -6.06
CA ASN A 82 12.90 -11.26 -7.51
C ASN A 82 14.21 -10.66 -8.06
N SER A 83 15.16 -10.29 -7.19
CA SER A 83 16.46 -9.74 -7.59
C SER A 83 16.37 -8.48 -8.46
N ILE A 84 15.29 -7.71 -8.32
CA ILE A 84 15.14 -6.39 -8.95
C ILE A 84 16.11 -5.41 -8.29
N VAL A 85 16.26 -5.53 -6.97
CA VAL A 85 17.25 -4.84 -6.14
C VAL A 85 18.17 -5.85 -5.46
N ASP A 86 19.34 -5.41 -4.98
CA ASP A 86 20.38 -6.26 -4.38
C ASP A 86 20.67 -5.93 -2.91
N SER A 87 19.78 -5.18 -2.27
CA SER A 87 19.92 -4.72 -0.89
C SER A 87 18.66 -4.95 -0.06
N ASN A 88 18.84 -5.19 1.24
CA ASN A 88 17.75 -5.20 2.22
C ASN A 88 17.22 -3.79 2.54
N GLU A 89 17.97 -2.73 2.20
CA GLU A 89 17.54 -1.35 2.31
C GLU A 89 17.06 -0.89 0.93
N VAL A 90 15.77 -0.73 0.78
CA VAL A 90 15.13 -0.39 -0.50
C VAL A 90 14.38 0.92 -0.37
N THR A 91 14.58 1.81 -1.33
CA THR A 91 13.76 3.01 -1.48
C THR A 91 12.60 2.72 -2.43
N VAL A 92 11.38 2.90 -1.95
CA VAL A 92 10.16 2.80 -2.77
C VAL A 92 9.67 4.20 -3.09
N VAL A 93 9.67 4.54 -4.38
CA VAL A 93 9.07 5.79 -4.89
C VAL A 93 7.56 5.56 -5.00
N ALA A 94 6.80 6.27 -4.16
CA ALA A 94 5.34 6.28 -4.13
C ALA A 94 4.80 7.68 -4.44
N PRO A 95 3.50 7.88 -4.71
CA PRO A 95 2.94 9.21 -5.00
C PRO A 95 3.23 10.26 -3.92
N ILE A 96 3.32 9.84 -2.66
CA ILE A 96 3.64 10.72 -1.51
C ILE A 96 5.13 11.02 -1.35
N GLY A 97 6.01 10.42 -2.18
CA GLY A 97 7.46 10.62 -2.14
C GLY A 97 8.25 9.32 -1.95
N ASN A 98 9.51 9.47 -1.59
CA ASN A 98 10.44 8.36 -1.42
C ASN A 98 10.34 7.79 0.00
N ILE A 99 9.99 6.52 0.10
CA ILE A 99 9.83 5.82 1.38
C ILE A 99 10.98 4.82 1.54
N LYS A 100 11.76 4.99 2.60
CA LYS A 100 12.81 4.04 2.96
C LYS A 100 12.23 2.83 3.65
N THR A 101 12.67 1.67 3.22
CA THR A 101 12.28 0.37 3.80
C THR A 101 13.52 -0.41 4.23
N ASN A 102 13.35 -1.27 5.23
CA ASN A 102 14.38 -2.21 5.65
C ASN A 102 13.77 -3.59 5.83
N ILE A 103 14.33 -4.57 5.12
CA ILE A 103 13.83 -5.94 5.05
C ILE A 103 14.66 -6.81 5.99
N LYS A 104 14.00 -7.51 6.91
CA LYS A 104 14.62 -8.49 7.80
C LYS A 104 13.80 -9.78 7.74
N GLU A 105 14.36 -10.80 7.10
CA GLU A 105 13.66 -12.07 6.86
C GLU A 105 12.31 -11.85 6.17
N ASN A 106 11.19 -12.10 6.86
CA ASN A 106 9.83 -11.92 6.36
C ASN A 106 9.15 -10.63 6.85
N THR A 107 9.89 -9.74 7.51
CA THR A 107 9.36 -8.46 7.99
C THR A 107 9.95 -7.30 7.21
N VAL A 108 9.13 -6.27 6.96
CA VAL A 108 9.56 -5.05 6.30
C VAL A 108 9.18 -3.86 7.19
N SER A 109 10.19 -3.15 7.68
CA SER A 109 10.04 -1.88 8.36
C SER A 109 10.03 -0.75 7.35
N ILE A 110 9.22 0.27 7.59
CA ILE A 110 9.16 1.48 6.76
C ILE A 110 9.27 2.73 7.64
N GLU A 111 9.85 3.79 7.08
CA GLU A 111 9.86 5.11 7.70
C GLU A 111 8.66 5.90 7.16
N VAL A 112 7.74 6.27 8.03
CA VAL A 112 6.61 7.15 7.70
C VAL A 112 6.73 8.45 8.50
N SER A 113 6.11 9.53 7.98
CA SER A 113 6.04 10.80 8.69
C SER A 113 5.24 10.66 9.98
N THR A 114 5.53 11.52 10.96
CA THR A 114 4.72 11.61 12.17
C THR A 114 3.30 12.00 11.81
N PRO A 115 2.27 11.29 12.33
CA PRO A 115 0.89 11.65 12.09
C PRO A 115 0.58 13.08 12.57
N THR A 116 -0.21 13.81 11.82
CA THR A 116 -0.78 15.08 12.25
C THR A 116 -2.23 14.89 12.69
N TYR A 117 -2.66 15.66 13.69
CA TYR A 117 -4.01 15.58 14.26
C TYR A 117 -4.64 16.98 14.29
N GLU A 118 -5.91 17.08 13.91
CA GLU A 118 -6.69 18.30 14.15
C GLU A 118 -6.99 18.43 15.64
N LYS A 119 -6.86 19.67 16.18
CA LYS A 119 -7.12 19.92 17.59
C LYS A 119 -8.61 19.84 17.96
N ASN A 120 -9.47 20.14 16.98
CA ASN A 120 -10.91 20.16 17.19
C ASN A 120 -11.50 18.79 16.89
N LYS A 121 -12.25 18.27 17.86
CA LYS A 121 -13.09 17.09 17.64
C LYS A 121 -14.30 17.45 16.78
N LEU A 122 -14.70 16.53 15.93
CA LEU A 122 -15.93 16.59 15.15
C LEU A 122 -16.96 15.66 15.79
N LEU A 123 -18.22 16.04 15.72
CA LEU A 123 -19.32 15.15 16.07
C LEU A 123 -19.97 14.67 14.78
N ILE A 124 -19.86 13.36 14.50
CA ILE A 124 -20.44 12.72 13.31
C ILE A 124 -21.31 11.56 13.83
N ASP A 125 -22.60 11.58 13.51
CA ASP A 125 -23.59 10.57 13.94
C ASP A 125 -23.56 10.25 15.44
N GLY A 126 -23.27 11.29 16.26
CA GLY A 126 -23.19 11.17 17.72
C GLY A 126 -21.84 10.67 18.25
N LEU A 127 -20.86 10.41 17.38
CA LEU A 127 -19.51 9.97 17.74
C LEU A 127 -18.52 11.14 17.72
N GLU A 128 -17.69 11.23 18.75
CA GLU A 128 -16.55 12.15 18.75
C GLU A 128 -15.43 11.62 17.87
N CYS A 129 -15.07 12.36 16.83
CA CYS A 129 -14.07 11.99 15.84
C CYS A 129 -12.92 12.98 15.81
N ILE A 130 -11.72 12.52 15.52
CA ILE A 130 -10.52 13.35 15.32
C ILE A 130 -9.99 13.08 13.91
N LYS A 131 -9.82 14.14 13.12
CA LYS A 131 -9.12 14.02 11.83
C LYS A 131 -7.63 13.89 12.05
N SER A 132 -7.03 12.96 11.33
CA SER A 132 -5.59 12.68 11.32
C SER A 132 -5.11 12.54 9.88
N ASN A 133 -3.82 12.75 9.67
CA ASN A 133 -3.16 12.51 8.38
C ASN A 133 -1.76 11.94 8.61
N ILE A 134 -1.45 10.84 7.91
CA ILE A 134 -0.14 10.16 7.91
C ILE A 134 0.40 10.01 6.47
N GLY A 135 -0.09 10.85 5.55
CA GLY A 135 0.13 10.77 4.12
C GLY A 135 -1.18 10.55 3.35
N ASN A 136 -2.20 10.07 4.03
CA ASN A 136 -3.59 10.03 3.60
C ASN A 136 -4.49 10.43 4.78
N PRO A 137 -5.70 10.98 4.52
CA PRO A 137 -6.60 11.40 5.57
C PRO A 137 -7.25 10.22 6.28
N HIS A 138 -7.39 10.35 7.61
CA HIS A 138 -8.07 9.39 8.48
C HIS A 138 -9.05 10.09 9.40
N LEU A 139 -10.11 9.39 9.76
CA LEU A 139 -11.03 9.76 10.81
C LEU A 139 -10.88 8.75 11.96
N LEU A 140 -10.46 9.22 13.12
CA LEU A 140 -10.24 8.40 14.30
C LEU A 140 -11.44 8.51 15.22
N VAL A 141 -11.96 7.39 15.65
CA VAL A 141 -13.03 7.27 16.66
C VAL A 141 -12.51 6.41 17.80
N GLU A 142 -12.57 6.92 19.03
CA GLU A 142 -12.21 6.16 20.22
C GLU A 142 -13.41 5.32 20.66
N VAL A 143 -13.23 4.02 20.80
CA VAL A 143 -14.26 3.07 21.21
C VAL A 143 -13.73 2.10 22.25
N ASP A 144 -14.58 1.64 23.17
CA ASP A 144 -14.20 0.68 24.21
C ASP A 144 -13.77 -0.68 23.64
N ASN A 145 -14.37 -1.08 22.50
CA ASN A 145 -14.09 -2.38 21.90
C ASN A 145 -14.36 -2.35 20.39
N VAL A 146 -13.29 -2.38 19.61
CA VAL A 146 -13.35 -2.31 18.13
C VAL A 146 -14.12 -3.49 17.50
N TYR A 147 -14.11 -4.67 18.14
CA TYR A 147 -14.80 -5.87 17.63
C TYR A 147 -16.31 -5.85 17.85
N LYS A 148 -16.80 -4.92 18.66
CA LYS A 148 -18.22 -4.73 18.97
C LYS A 148 -18.78 -3.43 18.40
N PHE A 149 -17.94 -2.67 17.74
CA PHE A 149 -18.32 -1.40 17.13
C PHE A 149 -18.73 -1.67 15.69
N ASP A 150 -19.93 -1.28 15.34
CA ASP A 150 -20.48 -1.34 13.98
C ASP A 150 -20.32 0.06 13.35
N LEU A 151 -19.62 0.10 12.20
CA LEU A 151 -19.36 1.33 11.44
C LEU A 151 -20.39 1.51 10.34
#